data_4de4423445fad784290563ab3c4e3c7d
#
_entry.id   4de4423445fad784290563ab3c4e3c7d
#
_cell.length_a   1.000
_cell.length_b   1.000
_cell.length_c   1.000
_cell.angle_alpha   90.00
_cell.angle_beta   90.00
_cell.angle_gamma   90.00
#
_symmetry.space_group_name_H-M   'P 1'
#
loop_
_entity.id
_entity.type
_entity.pdbx_description
1 polymer ?
#
loop_
_entity_poly.entity_id
_entity_poly.type
_entity_poly.pdbx_seq_one_letter_code
_entity_poly.pdbx_strand_id
1 'polypeptide(L)'
;MIKKLAALTLALLMTLSMAACGDQKDDQAGGAVTPGVTGDAVPDMGTVSGGTYTNRFAGISCTLDDSWYFYTDEQIDELNGFVRESTSDEELKTRLESSSSVQDMYAASTDGLMTINVVFTNMGLLGGSTVTPQDVAELSVEQVPAALESYGFTDVTVQLTTVDFAGQKNVPAVAVSAMNGDIATYELLVCLKAGNYSFSVTLCSFTEDVTADMAALFTAVQ
;
A
#
# COMPACT_ATOMS: atom_id res chain seq x y z
N MET A 1 4.44 16.91 17.72
CA MET A 1 4.23 17.14 16.28
C MET A 1 4.30 15.84 15.47
N ILE A 2 5.26 14.95 15.71
CA ILE A 2 5.50 13.68 15.00
C ILE A 2 4.26 12.76 14.99
N LYS A 3 3.52 12.63 16.12
CA LYS A 3 2.28 11.81 16.17
C LYS A 3 1.16 12.27 15.23
N LYS A 4 1.18 13.53 14.79
CA LYS A 4 0.21 14.05 13.82
C LYS A 4 0.61 13.78 12.37
N LEU A 5 1.92 13.65 12.10
CA LEU A 5 2.44 13.30 10.77
C LEU A 5 2.14 11.84 10.43
N ALA A 6 2.38 10.91 11.37
CA ALA A 6 2.07 9.49 11.16
C ALA A 6 0.55 9.26 10.90
N ALA A 7 -0.32 10.06 11.55
CA ALA A 7 -1.76 9.99 11.30
C ALA A 7 -2.15 10.56 9.92
N LEU A 8 -1.33 11.46 9.36
CA LEU A 8 -1.63 12.09 8.07
C LEU A 8 -1.32 11.17 6.89
N THR A 9 -0.21 10.43 6.94
CA THR A 9 0.14 9.43 5.90
C THR A 9 -0.89 8.31 5.84
N LEU A 10 -1.45 7.90 6.98
CA LEU A 10 -2.51 6.91 7.05
C LEU A 10 -3.82 7.40 6.40
N ALA A 11 -4.14 8.70 6.56
CA ALA A 11 -5.36 9.28 5.99
C ALA A 11 -5.32 9.39 4.45
N LEU A 12 -4.14 9.56 3.86
CA LEU A 12 -3.97 9.70 2.42
C LEU A 12 -4.31 8.40 1.67
N LEU A 13 -4.00 7.26 2.27
CA LEU A 13 -4.25 5.93 1.67
C LEU A 13 -5.72 5.51 1.70
N MET A 14 -6.50 6.03 2.65
CA MET A 14 -7.93 5.70 2.76
C MET A 14 -8.81 6.46 1.76
N THR A 15 -8.29 7.48 1.06
CA THR A 15 -9.08 8.32 0.15
C THR A 15 -8.97 7.93 -1.33
N LEU A 16 -8.10 7.01 -1.70
CA LEU A 16 -8.04 6.44 -3.05
C LEU A 16 -9.21 5.47 -3.30
N SER A 17 -10.43 5.90 -2.98
CA SER A 17 -11.63 5.21 -3.40
C SER A 17 -11.81 5.44 -4.89
N MET A 18 -11.46 4.43 -5.65
CA MET A 18 -11.55 4.39 -7.11
C MET A 18 -12.99 4.55 -7.58
N ALA A 19 -13.40 5.77 -7.88
CA ALA A 19 -14.54 6.01 -8.73
C ALA A 19 -14.08 5.83 -10.20
N ALA A 20 -13.92 4.57 -10.62
CA ALA A 20 -13.55 4.25 -11.99
C ALA A 20 -14.76 4.37 -12.92
N CYS A 21 -14.78 5.43 -13.72
CA CYS A 21 -15.51 5.40 -15.00
C CYS A 21 -14.50 5.01 -16.08
N GLY A 22 -14.80 3.88 -16.75
CA GLY A 22 -13.90 3.27 -17.69
C GLY A 22 -13.79 3.99 -19.05
N ASP A 23 -12.66 3.75 -19.68
CA ASP A 23 -12.55 3.59 -21.15
C ASP A 23 -11.40 2.62 -21.44
N GLN A 24 -11.69 1.57 -22.23
CA GLN A 24 -10.76 0.52 -22.59
C GLN A 24 -9.66 1.02 -23.53
N LYS A 25 -8.42 0.79 -23.16
CA LYS A 25 -7.31 0.65 -24.12
C LYS A 25 -6.52 -0.61 -23.82
N ASP A 26 -6.52 -1.52 -24.78
CA ASP A 26 -5.63 -2.68 -24.81
C ASP A 26 -4.19 -2.22 -25.02
N ASP A 27 -3.34 -2.41 -24.01
CA ASP A 27 -1.90 -2.53 -24.18
C ASP A 27 -1.34 -3.41 -23.06
N GLN A 28 -0.71 -4.55 -23.46
CA GLN A 28 -0.09 -5.52 -22.57
C GLN A 28 1.20 -4.94 -21.95
N ALA A 29 1.08 -4.34 -20.78
CA ALA A 29 2.22 -4.17 -19.87
C ALA A 29 2.13 -5.25 -18.78
N GLY A 30 3.18 -6.07 -18.67
CA GLY A 30 3.24 -7.17 -17.71
C GLY A 30 3.30 -6.63 -16.28
N GLY A 31 2.15 -6.56 -15.62
CA GLY A 31 2.04 -6.22 -14.21
C GLY A 31 2.52 -7.35 -13.31
N ALA A 32 3.09 -7.01 -12.17
CA ALA A 32 3.50 -7.95 -11.14
C ALA A 32 2.28 -8.68 -10.58
N VAL A 33 2.12 -9.96 -10.91
CA VAL A 33 1.03 -10.82 -10.45
C VAL A 33 1.60 -11.94 -9.60
N THR A 34 1.02 -12.17 -8.42
CA THR A 34 1.39 -13.31 -7.57
C THR A 34 0.98 -14.61 -8.24
N PRO A 35 1.92 -15.54 -8.55
CA PRO A 35 1.58 -16.81 -9.19
C PRO A 35 0.66 -17.66 -8.30
N GLY A 36 -0.41 -18.17 -8.90
CA GLY A 36 -1.27 -19.19 -8.27
C GLY A 36 -2.51 -18.66 -7.55
N VAL A 37 -2.71 -17.34 -7.44
CA VAL A 37 -3.95 -16.78 -6.90
C VAL A 37 -5.03 -16.70 -7.98
N THR A 38 -6.18 -17.34 -7.75
CA THR A 38 -7.34 -17.24 -8.63
C THR A 38 -8.20 -16.02 -8.27
N GLY A 39 -8.94 -15.48 -9.24
CA GLY A 39 -9.71 -14.25 -9.09
C GLY A 39 -10.73 -14.23 -7.94
N ASP A 40 -11.21 -15.40 -7.49
CA ASP A 40 -12.22 -15.54 -6.43
C ASP A 40 -11.62 -15.86 -5.04
N ALA A 41 -10.28 -15.94 -4.93
CA ALA A 41 -9.65 -16.20 -3.64
C ALA A 41 -9.82 -15.01 -2.69
N VAL A 42 -10.19 -15.31 -1.44
CA VAL A 42 -10.25 -14.31 -0.36
C VAL A 42 -8.83 -14.03 0.12
N PRO A 43 -8.42 -12.76 0.25
CA PRO A 43 -7.09 -12.45 0.74
C PRO A 43 -6.95 -12.85 2.22
N ASP A 44 -5.85 -13.52 2.53
CA ASP A 44 -5.42 -13.67 3.92
C ASP A 44 -4.76 -12.37 4.40
N MET A 45 -5.10 -11.95 5.61
CA MET A 45 -4.36 -10.89 6.30
C MET A 45 -2.94 -11.36 6.58
N GLY A 46 -1.98 -10.46 6.43
CA GLY A 46 -0.60 -10.72 6.77
C GLY A 46 -0.41 -10.95 8.29
N THR A 47 0.68 -11.58 8.64
CA THR A 47 1.05 -11.85 10.02
C THR A 47 2.41 -11.25 10.37
N VAL A 48 2.57 -10.77 11.60
CA VAL A 48 3.86 -10.29 12.12
C VAL A 48 4.37 -11.26 13.17
N SER A 49 5.58 -11.77 13.00
CA SER A 49 6.24 -12.64 13.95
C SER A 49 7.75 -12.43 13.94
N GLY A 50 8.36 -12.25 15.11
CA GLY A 50 9.80 -12.12 15.24
C GLY A 50 10.43 -10.99 14.43
N GLY A 51 9.75 -9.83 14.32
CA GLY A 51 10.22 -8.68 13.52
C GLY A 51 10.03 -8.84 12.01
N THR A 52 9.27 -9.85 11.58
CA THR A 52 9.01 -10.12 10.18
C THR A 52 7.51 -10.11 9.90
N TYR A 53 7.08 -9.28 8.97
CA TYR A 53 5.76 -9.33 8.36
C TYR A 53 5.78 -10.28 7.17
N THR A 54 4.72 -11.07 7.02
CA THR A 54 4.54 -11.99 5.89
C THR A 54 3.09 -11.98 5.43
N ASN A 55 2.86 -11.71 4.15
CA ASN A 55 1.57 -11.90 3.50
C ASN A 55 1.75 -12.90 2.34
N ARG A 56 1.21 -14.11 2.52
CA ARG A 56 1.33 -15.19 1.52
C ARG A 56 0.44 -14.95 0.31
N PHE A 57 -0.69 -14.29 0.50
CA PHE A 57 -1.60 -13.97 -0.60
C PHE A 57 -0.97 -12.97 -1.57
N ALA A 58 -0.33 -11.92 -1.05
CA ALA A 58 0.42 -10.96 -1.86
C ALA A 58 1.82 -11.48 -2.28
N GLY A 59 2.32 -12.55 -1.66
CA GLY A 59 3.64 -13.11 -1.94
C GLY A 59 4.79 -12.25 -1.45
N ILE A 60 4.60 -11.43 -0.42
CA ILE A 60 5.59 -10.48 0.11
C ILE A 60 5.91 -10.71 1.58
N SER A 61 7.14 -10.46 1.96
CA SER A 61 7.61 -10.44 3.34
C SER A 61 8.53 -9.26 3.57
N CYS A 62 8.49 -8.67 4.77
CA CYS A 62 9.36 -7.57 5.18
C CYS A 62 9.93 -7.85 6.56
N THR A 63 11.27 -7.85 6.68
CA THR A 63 11.95 -8.02 7.96
C THR A 63 12.56 -6.69 8.38
N LEU A 64 12.20 -6.24 9.57
CA LEU A 64 12.63 -4.99 10.17
C LEU A 64 13.49 -5.28 11.42
N ASP A 65 14.49 -4.46 11.64
CA ASP A 65 15.36 -4.53 12.82
C ASP A 65 14.77 -3.76 14.01
N ASP A 66 15.52 -3.69 15.12
CA ASP A 66 15.10 -3.06 16.38
C ASP A 66 14.92 -1.52 16.26
N SER A 67 15.28 -0.90 15.14
CA SER A 67 15.01 0.52 14.89
C SER A 67 13.57 0.78 14.42
N TRP A 68 12.78 -0.29 14.23
CA TRP A 68 11.40 -0.25 13.82
C TRP A 68 10.48 -0.94 14.82
N TYR A 69 9.19 -0.63 14.75
CA TYR A 69 8.14 -1.38 15.40
C TYR A 69 6.94 -1.55 14.48
N PHE A 70 6.34 -2.72 14.52
CA PHE A 70 5.05 -2.98 13.87
C PHE A 70 3.91 -2.55 14.79
N TYR A 71 2.83 -2.11 14.21
CA TYR A 71 1.57 -1.98 14.92
C TYR A 71 1.06 -3.37 15.30
N THR A 72 0.45 -3.46 16.49
CA THR A 72 -0.17 -4.70 16.95
C THR A 72 -1.44 -5.00 16.15
N ASP A 73 -1.90 -6.26 16.23
CA ASP A 73 -3.16 -6.65 15.58
C ASP A 73 -4.33 -5.79 16.06
N GLU A 74 -4.39 -5.48 17.37
CA GLU A 74 -5.44 -4.60 17.91
C GLU A 74 -5.38 -3.18 17.32
N GLN A 75 -4.19 -2.65 17.11
CA GLN A 75 -4.02 -1.32 16.49
C GLN A 75 -4.44 -1.32 15.01
N ILE A 76 -4.11 -2.39 14.27
CA ILE A 76 -4.55 -2.55 12.90
C ILE A 76 -6.06 -2.77 12.83
N ASP A 77 -6.63 -3.56 13.74
CA ASP A 77 -8.07 -3.80 13.86
C ASP A 77 -8.83 -2.49 14.15
N GLU A 78 -8.28 -1.63 15.01
CA GLU A 78 -8.85 -0.30 15.27
C GLU A 78 -8.85 0.57 14.00
N LEU A 79 -7.78 0.53 13.20
CA LEU A 79 -7.69 1.24 11.93
C LEU A 79 -8.73 0.74 10.91
N ASN A 80 -8.95 -0.56 10.87
CA ASN A 80 -9.91 -1.20 9.96
C ASN A 80 -11.36 -1.11 10.45
N GLY A 81 -11.58 -0.86 11.74
CA GLY A 81 -12.90 -0.86 12.37
C GLY A 81 -13.52 -2.26 12.49
N PHE A 82 -12.72 -3.32 12.52
CA PHE A 82 -13.16 -4.70 12.77
C PHE A 82 -12.06 -5.52 13.48
N VAL A 83 -12.44 -6.63 14.16
CA VAL A 83 -11.52 -7.51 14.90
C VAL A 83 -11.24 -8.75 14.08
N ARG A 84 -9.97 -8.98 13.70
CA ARG A 84 -9.52 -10.09 12.85
C ARG A 84 -9.89 -11.47 13.41
N GLU A 85 -9.57 -11.72 14.69
CA GLU A 85 -9.79 -13.02 15.33
C GLU A 85 -11.26 -13.48 15.33
N SER A 86 -12.20 -12.52 15.26
CA SER A 86 -13.63 -12.80 15.25
C SER A 86 -14.27 -12.65 13.87
N THR A 87 -13.50 -12.25 12.87
CA THR A 87 -13.98 -12.02 11.50
C THR A 87 -13.73 -13.26 10.64
N SER A 88 -14.79 -13.91 10.21
CA SER A 88 -14.70 -15.04 9.26
C SER A 88 -14.27 -14.56 7.87
N ASP A 89 -13.74 -15.48 7.04
CA ASP A 89 -13.36 -15.18 5.64
C ASP A 89 -14.52 -14.55 4.85
N GLU A 90 -15.75 -15.00 5.11
CA GLU A 90 -16.94 -14.49 4.44
C GLU A 90 -17.30 -13.08 4.90
N GLU A 91 -17.10 -12.75 6.18
CA GLU A 91 -17.26 -11.40 6.72
C GLU A 91 -16.16 -10.47 6.21
N LEU A 92 -14.91 -10.93 6.14
CA LEU A 92 -13.81 -10.19 5.56
C LEU A 92 -14.10 -9.86 4.09
N LYS A 93 -14.51 -10.86 3.33
CA LYS A 93 -14.94 -10.68 1.93
C LYS A 93 -16.07 -9.66 1.81
N THR A 94 -17.10 -9.76 2.65
CA THR A 94 -18.24 -8.81 2.66
C THR A 94 -17.77 -7.38 2.98
N ARG A 95 -16.83 -7.24 3.93
CA ARG A 95 -16.25 -5.93 4.27
C ARG A 95 -15.42 -5.36 3.13
N LEU A 96 -14.62 -6.19 2.48
CA LEU A 96 -13.85 -5.80 1.29
C LEU A 96 -14.75 -5.41 0.12
N GLU A 97 -15.89 -6.07 -0.03
CA GLU A 97 -16.89 -5.73 -1.03
C GLU A 97 -17.61 -4.41 -0.73
N SER A 98 -17.74 -4.06 0.54
CA SER A 98 -18.46 -2.86 1.00
C SER A 98 -17.58 -1.64 1.25
N SER A 99 -16.33 -1.86 1.66
CA SER A 99 -15.39 -0.80 2.00
C SER A 99 -14.11 -0.95 1.22
N SER A 100 -13.96 -0.58 0.16
CA SER A 100 -12.85 -0.55 -0.76
C SER A 100 -11.44 -0.96 -0.25
N SER A 101 -11.04 -0.69 0.99
CA SER A 101 -9.63 -0.89 1.42
C SER A 101 -9.51 -1.45 2.84
N VAL A 102 -8.50 -2.29 3.05
CA VAL A 102 -8.13 -2.85 4.36
C VAL A 102 -6.64 -2.64 4.60
N GLN A 103 -6.32 -2.08 5.77
CA GLN A 103 -4.95 -1.97 6.27
C GLN A 103 -4.48 -3.35 6.73
N ASP A 104 -3.45 -3.89 6.12
CA ASP A 104 -2.90 -5.20 6.44
C ASP A 104 -1.71 -5.12 7.41
N MET A 105 -0.84 -4.14 7.19
CA MET A 105 0.33 -3.91 8.02
C MET A 105 0.64 -2.42 8.13
N TYR A 106 1.11 -2.00 9.30
CA TYR A 106 1.73 -0.71 9.50
C TYR A 106 2.96 -0.85 10.40
N ALA A 107 4.06 -0.22 9.99
CA ALA A 107 5.27 -0.13 10.79
C ALA A 107 5.80 1.30 10.79
N ALA A 108 6.47 1.69 11.87
CA ALA A 108 7.14 2.97 11.97
C ALA A 108 8.54 2.82 12.57
N SER A 109 9.45 3.68 12.17
CA SER A 109 10.76 3.77 12.82
C SER A 109 10.63 4.36 14.23
N THR A 110 11.51 3.97 15.14
CA THR A 110 11.48 4.40 16.56
C THR A 110 11.70 5.90 16.71
N ASP A 111 12.39 6.53 15.78
CA ASP A 111 12.57 7.99 15.72
C ASP A 111 11.37 8.71 15.06
N GLY A 112 10.45 7.97 14.45
CA GLY A 112 9.25 8.49 13.80
C GLY A 112 9.50 9.18 12.46
N LEU A 113 10.66 8.94 11.83
CA LEU A 113 11.02 9.55 10.55
C LEU A 113 10.70 8.69 9.34
N MET A 114 10.32 7.42 9.54
CA MET A 114 9.95 6.53 8.45
C MET A 114 8.70 5.71 8.80
N THR A 115 7.87 5.44 7.80
CA THR A 115 6.72 4.55 7.95
C THR A 115 6.59 3.62 6.74
N ILE A 116 6.10 2.42 7.00
CA ILE A 116 5.77 1.43 5.98
C ILE A 116 4.34 0.99 6.23
N ASN A 117 3.53 0.93 5.20
CA ASN A 117 2.23 0.30 5.31
C ASN A 117 1.90 -0.56 4.10
N VAL A 118 1.02 -1.54 4.31
CA VAL A 118 0.45 -2.40 3.28
C VAL A 118 -1.06 -2.30 3.37
N VAL A 119 -1.67 -1.92 2.28
CA VAL A 119 -3.13 -1.83 2.13
C VAL A 119 -3.54 -2.69 0.95
N PHE A 120 -4.62 -3.44 1.08
CA PHE A 120 -5.22 -4.09 -0.07
C PHE A 120 -6.65 -3.60 -0.31
N THR A 121 -7.01 -3.55 -1.59
CA THR A 121 -8.28 -3.02 -2.09
C THR A 121 -8.90 -4.05 -3.00
N ASN A 122 -10.16 -4.39 -2.75
CA ASN A 122 -10.93 -5.21 -3.69
C ASN A 122 -11.25 -4.39 -4.94
N MET A 123 -10.71 -4.78 -6.07
CA MET A 123 -11.00 -4.15 -7.36
C MET A 123 -12.37 -4.54 -7.91
N GLY A 124 -13.01 -5.53 -7.28
CA GLY A 124 -14.42 -5.88 -7.39
C GLY A 124 -14.93 -6.18 -8.79
N LEU A 125 -16.24 -6.05 -8.93
CA LEU A 125 -16.99 -6.23 -10.17
C LEU A 125 -16.69 -5.16 -11.24
N LEU A 126 -15.94 -4.12 -10.89
CA LEU A 126 -15.65 -2.98 -11.77
C LEU A 126 -14.41 -3.19 -12.66
N GLY A 127 -13.83 -4.38 -12.69
CA GLY A 127 -12.70 -4.67 -13.56
C GLY A 127 -11.53 -5.39 -12.87
N GLY A 128 -11.78 -6.05 -11.73
CA GLY A 128 -10.72 -6.70 -10.95
C GLY A 128 -9.80 -7.62 -11.74
N SER A 129 -10.30 -8.27 -12.77
CA SER A 129 -9.48 -9.09 -13.67
C SER A 129 -8.70 -8.28 -14.71
N THR A 130 -9.15 -7.09 -15.07
CA THR A 130 -8.57 -6.24 -16.12
C THR A 130 -7.67 -5.14 -15.58
N VAL A 131 -7.92 -4.62 -14.37
CA VAL A 131 -7.09 -3.58 -13.76
C VAL A 131 -5.70 -4.14 -13.42
N THR A 132 -4.68 -3.48 -13.92
CA THR A 132 -3.27 -3.84 -13.70
C THR A 132 -2.63 -2.96 -12.61
N PRO A 133 -1.49 -3.37 -12.02
CA PRO A 133 -0.70 -2.49 -11.16
C PRO A 133 -0.30 -1.17 -11.82
N GLN A 134 -0.09 -1.18 -13.14
CA GLN A 134 0.20 0.02 -13.91
C GLN A 134 -0.99 1.00 -13.92
N ASP A 135 -2.21 0.50 -14.14
CA ASP A 135 -3.42 1.33 -14.12
C ASP A 135 -3.62 1.98 -12.73
N VAL A 136 -3.34 1.23 -11.66
CA VAL A 136 -3.39 1.76 -10.28
C VAL A 136 -2.36 2.87 -10.08
N ALA A 137 -1.14 2.66 -10.56
CA ALA A 137 -0.08 3.67 -10.45
C ALA A 137 -0.42 4.93 -11.24
N GLU A 138 -0.92 4.79 -12.47
CA GLU A 138 -1.33 5.92 -13.32
C GLU A 138 -2.46 6.72 -12.69
N LEU A 139 -3.48 6.05 -12.16
CA LEU A 139 -4.57 6.71 -11.43
C LEU A 139 -4.06 7.43 -10.17
N SER A 140 -3.09 6.84 -9.46
CA SER A 140 -2.49 7.47 -8.29
C SER A 140 -1.74 8.76 -8.64
N VAL A 141 -1.04 8.80 -9.77
CA VAL A 141 -0.38 10.03 -10.27
C VAL A 141 -1.39 11.16 -10.48
N GLU A 142 -2.60 10.85 -10.92
CA GLU A 142 -3.64 11.85 -11.15
C GLU A 142 -4.29 12.34 -9.83
N GLN A 143 -4.46 11.46 -8.85
CA GLN A 143 -5.24 11.75 -7.64
C GLN A 143 -4.40 12.27 -6.46
N VAL A 144 -3.18 11.78 -6.29
CA VAL A 144 -2.32 12.10 -5.16
C VAL A 144 -2.02 13.59 -5.02
N PRO A 145 -1.73 14.36 -6.07
CA PRO A 145 -1.44 15.79 -5.92
C PRO A 145 -2.56 16.55 -5.21
N ALA A 146 -3.78 16.42 -5.70
CA ALA A 146 -4.93 17.12 -5.13
C ALA A 146 -5.23 16.68 -3.68
N ALA A 147 -5.01 15.39 -3.38
CA ALA A 147 -5.17 14.87 -2.03
C ALA A 147 -4.14 15.49 -1.08
N LEU A 148 -2.85 15.47 -1.42
CA LEU A 148 -1.78 16.07 -0.61
C LEU A 148 -1.98 17.55 -0.38
N GLU A 149 -2.32 18.32 -1.42
CA GLU A 149 -2.61 19.74 -1.32
C GLU A 149 -3.79 20.03 -0.38
N SER A 150 -4.84 19.17 -0.39
CA SER A 150 -5.98 19.30 0.52
C SER A 150 -5.61 19.12 2.00
N TYR A 151 -4.54 18.39 2.29
CA TYR A 151 -3.96 18.21 3.62
C TYR A 151 -2.93 19.29 3.99
N GLY A 152 -2.70 20.25 3.10
CA GLY A 152 -1.80 21.38 3.36
C GLY A 152 -0.35 21.14 2.99
N PHE A 153 -0.06 20.08 2.22
CA PHE A 153 1.26 19.90 1.61
C PHE A 153 1.47 20.89 0.49
N THR A 154 2.71 21.32 0.31
CA THR A 154 3.17 22.22 -0.77
C THR A 154 4.30 21.57 -1.55
N ASP A 155 4.66 22.17 -2.68
CA ASP A 155 5.74 21.71 -3.57
C ASP A 155 5.58 20.23 -3.96
N VAL A 156 4.33 19.82 -4.18
CA VAL A 156 3.96 18.44 -4.48
C VAL A 156 4.46 18.05 -5.87
N THR A 157 5.27 17.00 -5.94
CA THR A 157 5.71 16.38 -7.18
C THR A 157 5.34 14.90 -7.13
N VAL A 158 4.65 14.42 -8.16
CA VAL A 158 4.21 13.01 -8.27
C VAL A 158 4.63 12.49 -9.63
N GLN A 159 5.32 11.35 -9.66
CA GLN A 159 5.87 10.77 -10.88
C GLN A 159 5.63 9.26 -10.93
N LEU A 160 5.18 8.79 -12.09
CA LEU A 160 5.16 7.37 -12.40
C LEU A 160 6.60 6.86 -12.51
N THR A 161 6.88 5.73 -11.87
CA THR A 161 8.20 5.09 -11.88
C THR A 161 8.07 3.56 -11.79
N THR A 162 9.17 2.88 -11.70
CA THR A 162 9.23 1.44 -11.39
C THR A 162 10.31 1.17 -10.35
N VAL A 163 10.14 0.11 -9.58
CA VAL A 163 11.09 -0.33 -8.58
C VAL A 163 11.25 -1.86 -8.64
N ASP A 164 12.44 -2.36 -8.32
CA ASP A 164 12.63 -3.79 -8.05
C ASP A 164 12.10 -4.09 -6.65
N PHE A 165 11.10 -4.96 -6.54
CA PHE A 165 10.38 -5.18 -5.30
C PHE A 165 10.04 -6.65 -5.08
N ALA A 166 10.34 -7.18 -3.90
CA ALA A 166 10.07 -8.57 -3.51
C ALA A 166 10.51 -9.59 -4.58
N GLY A 167 11.71 -9.41 -5.15
CA GLY A 167 12.26 -10.29 -6.18
C GLY A 167 11.71 -10.09 -7.60
N GLN A 168 10.73 -9.23 -7.77
CA GLN A 168 10.17 -8.86 -9.08
C GLN A 168 10.90 -7.63 -9.63
N LYS A 169 11.02 -7.56 -10.97
CA LYS A 169 11.69 -6.45 -11.67
C LYS A 169 10.67 -5.47 -12.23
N ASN A 170 11.02 -4.17 -12.19
CA ASN A 170 10.22 -3.10 -12.80
C ASN A 170 8.77 -3.10 -12.34
N VAL A 171 8.52 -3.30 -11.03
CA VAL A 171 7.19 -3.22 -10.45
C VAL A 171 6.69 -1.77 -10.56
N PRO A 172 5.48 -1.51 -11.08
CA PRO A 172 4.92 -0.17 -11.17
C PRO A 172 4.86 0.52 -9.80
N ALA A 173 5.28 1.77 -9.77
CA ALA A 173 5.31 2.55 -8.55
C ALA A 173 5.08 4.03 -8.84
N VAL A 174 4.75 4.79 -7.80
CA VAL A 174 4.61 6.24 -7.85
C VAL A 174 5.56 6.85 -6.82
N ALA A 175 6.47 7.69 -7.30
CA ALA A 175 7.35 8.47 -6.44
C ALA A 175 6.71 9.83 -6.16
N VAL A 176 6.68 10.20 -4.89
CA VAL A 176 6.11 11.45 -4.41
C VAL A 176 7.14 12.22 -3.61
N SER A 177 7.24 13.51 -3.83
CA SER A 177 7.93 14.43 -2.93
C SER A 177 7.04 15.63 -2.65
N ALA A 178 7.03 16.10 -1.40
CA ALA A 178 6.22 17.23 -0.97
C ALA A 178 6.82 17.89 0.27
N MET A 179 6.37 19.08 0.60
CA MET A 179 6.70 19.78 1.84
C MET A 179 5.50 19.83 2.76
N ASN A 180 5.71 19.49 4.04
CA ASN A 180 4.73 19.72 5.10
C ASN A 180 5.30 20.76 6.08
N GLY A 181 5.01 22.03 5.85
CA GLY A 181 5.75 23.12 6.47
C GLY A 181 7.22 23.09 6.05
N ASP A 182 8.12 22.96 7.03
CA ASP A 182 9.58 22.89 6.78
C ASP A 182 10.09 21.45 6.65
N ILE A 183 9.21 20.45 6.64
CA ILE A 183 9.60 19.03 6.61
C ILE A 183 9.40 18.50 5.19
N ALA A 184 10.50 18.06 4.56
CA ALA A 184 10.44 17.32 3.32
C ALA A 184 9.84 15.93 3.58
N THR A 185 8.95 15.50 2.71
CA THR A 185 8.28 14.20 2.75
C THR A 185 8.49 13.51 1.42
N TYR A 186 8.91 12.26 1.47
CA TYR A 186 9.13 11.41 0.31
C TYR A 186 8.31 10.14 0.48
N GLU A 187 7.58 9.75 -0.56
CA GLU A 187 6.83 8.50 -0.58
C GLU A 187 7.10 7.72 -1.85
N LEU A 188 7.16 6.41 -1.72
CA LEU A 188 7.16 5.47 -2.83
C LEU A 188 5.96 4.52 -2.65
N LEU A 189 4.96 4.66 -3.51
CA LEU A 189 3.79 3.81 -3.56
C LEU A 189 4.05 2.68 -4.56
N VAL A 190 4.29 1.47 -4.09
CA VAL A 190 4.49 0.27 -4.91
C VAL A 190 3.15 -0.40 -5.16
N CYS A 191 2.82 -0.64 -6.43
CA CYS A 191 1.55 -1.22 -6.84
C CYS A 191 1.72 -2.69 -7.22
N LEU A 192 0.98 -3.57 -6.52
CA LEU A 192 0.98 -5.02 -6.75
C LEU A 192 -0.44 -5.50 -7.02
N LYS A 193 -0.57 -6.72 -7.51
CA LYS A 193 -1.86 -7.39 -7.70
C LYS A 193 -1.78 -8.86 -7.31
N ALA A 194 -2.80 -9.33 -6.58
CA ALA A 194 -3.02 -10.73 -6.29
C ALA A 194 -4.50 -11.06 -6.49
N GLY A 195 -4.83 -11.90 -7.47
CA GLY A 195 -6.21 -12.17 -7.86
C GLY A 195 -6.98 -10.91 -8.25
N ASN A 196 -8.13 -10.67 -7.62
CA ASN A 196 -8.97 -9.47 -7.81
C ASN A 196 -8.62 -8.32 -6.86
N TYR A 197 -7.48 -8.39 -6.17
CA TYR A 197 -7.08 -7.38 -5.19
C TYR A 197 -5.84 -6.62 -5.67
N SER A 198 -5.87 -5.31 -5.52
CA SER A 198 -4.69 -4.46 -5.58
C SER A 198 -4.04 -4.40 -4.21
N PHE A 199 -2.73 -4.54 -4.15
CA PHE A 199 -1.93 -4.28 -2.96
C PHE A 199 -1.08 -3.04 -3.19
N SER A 200 -1.18 -2.10 -2.28
CA SER A 200 -0.38 -0.90 -2.25
C SER A 200 0.56 -0.96 -1.06
N VAL A 201 1.87 -0.91 -1.33
CA VAL A 201 2.88 -0.77 -0.29
C VAL A 201 3.39 0.65 -0.33
N THR A 202 3.12 1.43 0.72
CA THR A 202 3.60 2.81 0.83
C THR A 202 4.79 2.88 1.78
N LEU A 203 5.87 3.39 1.26
CA LEU A 203 7.13 3.64 1.96
C LEU A 203 7.27 5.15 2.09
N CYS A 204 7.24 5.68 3.30
CA CYS A 204 7.33 7.11 3.54
C CYS A 204 8.55 7.42 4.40
N SER A 205 9.30 8.44 3.99
CA SER A 205 10.42 8.98 4.77
C SER A 205 10.31 10.51 4.85
N PHE A 206 10.76 11.03 6.00
CA PHE A 206 10.80 12.46 6.28
C PHE A 206 12.24 12.93 6.33
N THR A 207 12.52 14.12 5.78
CA THR A 207 13.82 14.78 5.72
C THR A 207 14.75 14.29 4.59
N GLU A 208 14.90 13.00 4.38
CA GLU A 208 15.76 12.41 3.33
C GLU A 208 14.98 11.33 2.58
N ASP A 209 15.21 11.23 1.27
CA ASP A 209 14.61 10.15 0.46
C ASP A 209 15.43 8.86 0.62
N VAL A 210 14.91 7.95 1.42
CA VAL A 210 15.43 6.59 1.61
C VAL A 210 14.41 5.52 1.18
N THR A 211 13.40 5.91 0.41
CA THR A 211 12.29 5.02 0.03
C THR A 211 12.75 3.81 -0.81
N ALA A 212 13.79 3.97 -1.63
CA ALA A 212 14.39 2.87 -2.38
C ALA A 212 15.07 1.83 -1.46
N ASP A 213 15.76 2.28 -0.40
CA ASP A 213 16.37 1.39 0.59
C ASP A 213 15.27 0.65 1.39
N MET A 214 14.18 1.33 1.71
CA MET A 214 13.02 0.72 2.36
C MET A 214 12.35 -0.33 1.46
N ALA A 215 12.26 -0.11 0.16
CA ALA A 215 11.75 -1.10 -0.79
C ALA A 215 12.59 -2.38 -0.82
N ALA A 216 13.90 -2.26 -0.63
CA ALA A 216 14.83 -3.40 -0.56
C ALA A 216 14.66 -4.29 0.68
N LEU A 217 13.91 -3.84 1.71
CA LEU A 217 13.56 -4.65 2.88
C LEU A 217 12.51 -5.73 2.57
N PHE A 218 11.85 -5.63 1.41
CA PHE A 218 10.84 -6.59 0.99
C PHE A 218 11.44 -7.72 0.16
N THR A 219 11.03 -8.93 0.48
CA THR A 219 11.43 -10.18 -0.21
C THR A 219 10.20 -10.96 -0.64
N ALA A 220 10.37 -11.84 -1.63
CA ALA A 220 9.31 -12.80 -1.99
C ALA A 220 9.14 -13.84 -0.89
N VAL A 221 7.89 -14.20 -0.60
CA VAL A 221 7.57 -15.37 0.23
C VAL A 221 7.86 -16.62 -0.59
N GLN A 222 8.61 -17.55 0.00
CA GLN A 222 8.92 -18.86 -0.59
C GLN A 222 7.83 -19.89 -0.28
#